data_f1c3ccf7ebbbfbe86b27e8e9d3793ab6
#
_entry.id   f1c3ccf7ebbbfbe86b27e8e9d3793ab6
#
_cell.length_a   1.000
_cell.length_b   1.000
_cell.length_c   1.000
_cell.angle_alpha   90.00
_cell.angle_beta   90.00
_cell.angle_gamma   90.00
#
_symmetry.space_group_name_H-M   'P 1'
#
loop_
_entity.id
_entity.type
_entity.pdbx_description
1 polymer ?
#
loop_
_entity_poly.entity_id
_entity_poly.type
_entity_poly.pdbx_seq_one_letter_code
_entity_poly.pdbx_strand_id
1 'polypeptide(L)'
;MIIILAFSFNVFSQKIWTLEECISYALENNIQIKQQQLNTAVSKLQYNQSIASLFPSINASATHVYNNGQTVDMYTNQFASQTVQSNNFYLSGNVVLFSGLQLLNGLKQKQFDFLASKYDLEKMKNDISLTIATAYLQILYNIELLATTKNQLEISQQQLERTKILYSAGTIAKGILLQMEAQTASDELQVVTAQNQLDLAYLSLVQMLDLQSTQGFDIEMPALSLPDVNSLLQQVNEIFDKAYTIQPDIKSAELKVKSAKKGLQSSWGMMSPTISLNASYGTGYSGASKKVTDMTISGYQQIGLTESAEAVYSPVYDYTYENVRFWDQIDKNLNSSVGLYLNIPIFNKWQTVTMIGTSKISLANAELSLQNTKNQLLKTIQQAYADARAALNRYDASQKAVDALAESFTYTQQKFDVGMVNSVDYNDAKNKLMKATSDLLQAKYEYVFRIKVLDFYQGKPLTLK
;
A
#
# COMPACT_ATOMS: atom_id res chain seq x y z
N MET A 1 -44.20 -22.57 -38.83
CA MET A 1 -42.98 -21.74 -38.61
C MET A 1 -42.44 -22.16 -37.22
N ILE A 2 -41.47 -23.09 -37.21
CA ILE A 2 -40.88 -23.66 -35.98
C ILE A 2 -39.68 -22.80 -35.66
N ILE A 3 -39.73 -22.04 -34.51
CA ILE A 3 -38.60 -21.26 -34.00
C ILE A 3 -37.71 -22.21 -33.18
N ILE A 4 -36.57 -22.57 -33.77
CA ILE A 4 -35.51 -23.30 -33.05
C ILE A 4 -34.77 -22.27 -32.19
N LEU A 5 -35.03 -22.29 -30.87
CA LEU A 5 -34.20 -21.58 -29.88
C LEU A 5 -32.86 -22.33 -29.79
N ALA A 6 -31.81 -21.76 -30.39
CA ALA A 6 -30.45 -22.19 -30.21
C ALA A 6 -29.99 -21.73 -28.79
N PHE A 7 -30.01 -22.64 -27.83
CA PHE A 7 -29.31 -22.48 -26.56
C PHE A 7 -27.80 -22.56 -26.82
N SER A 8 -27.13 -21.42 -26.87
CA SER A 8 -25.68 -21.35 -26.83
C SER A 8 -25.22 -21.78 -25.43
N PHE A 9 -24.85 -23.05 -25.31
CA PHE A 9 -24.06 -23.52 -24.19
C PHE A 9 -22.72 -22.78 -24.22
N ASN A 10 -22.52 -21.79 -23.35
CA ASN A 10 -21.19 -21.31 -23.01
C ASN A 10 -20.45 -22.47 -22.34
N VAL A 11 -19.67 -23.21 -23.11
CA VAL A 11 -18.66 -24.12 -22.58
C VAL A 11 -17.63 -23.23 -21.89
N PHE A 12 -17.75 -23.05 -20.58
CA PHE A 12 -16.68 -22.51 -19.76
C PHE A 12 -15.52 -23.49 -19.90
N SER A 13 -14.58 -23.21 -20.79
CA SER A 13 -13.28 -23.85 -20.79
C SER A 13 -12.66 -23.61 -19.43
N GLN A 14 -12.43 -24.65 -18.68
CA GLN A 14 -11.67 -24.55 -17.43
C GLN A 14 -10.31 -23.94 -17.78
N LYS A 15 -10.07 -22.71 -17.30
CA LYS A 15 -8.77 -22.07 -17.45
C LYS A 15 -7.82 -22.70 -16.44
N ILE A 16 -6.82 -23.41 -16.93
CA ILE A 16 -5.71 -23.94 -16.11
C ILE A 16 -4.74 -22.79 -15.88
N TRP A 17 -4.48 -22.46 -14.63
CA TRP A 17 -3.65 -21.34 -14.24
C TRP A 17 -2.23 -21.80 -13.93
N THR A 18 -1.23 -21.14 -14.56
CA THR A 18 0.18 -21.28 -14.18
C THR A 18 0.49 -20.42 -12.96
N LEU A 19 1.62 -20.67 -12.28
CA LEU A 19 2.08 -19.82 -11.17
C LEU A 19 2.26 -18.37 -11.64
N GLU A 20 2.89 -18.17 -12.79
CA GLU A 20 3.15 -16.87 -13.38
C GLU A 20 1.84 -16.12 -13.71
N GLU A 21 0.82 -16.80 -14.20
CA GLU A 21 -0.50 -16.21 -14.43
C GLU A 21 -1.19 -15.82 -13.12
N CYS A 22 -1.11 -16.65 -12.07
CA CYS A 22 -1.64 -16.33 -10.75
C CYS A 22 -0.97 -15.07 -10.18
N ILE A 23 0.36 -14.99 -10.25
CA ILE A 23 1.12 -13.81 -9.80
C ILE A 23 0.73 -12.58 -10.62
N SER A 24 0.74 -12.67 -11.95
CA SER A 24 0.38 -11.53 -12.82
C SER A 24 -1.03 -11.02 -12.54
N TYR A 25 -1.99 -11.92 -12.41
CA TYR A 25 -3.37 -11.55 -12.10
C TYR A 25 -3.50 -10.85 -10.74
N ALA A 26 -2.80 -11.35 -9.72
CA ALA A 26 -2.81 -10.73 -8.40
C ALA A 26 -2.14 -9.35 -8.41
N LEU A 27 -1.03 -9.18 -9.15
CA LEU A 27 -0.37 -7.88 -9.28
C LEU A 27 -1.29 -6.80 -9.87
N GLU A 28 -2.26 -7.19 -10.72
CA GLU A 28 -3.22 -6.28 -11.34
C GLU A 28 -4.49 -6.09 -10.50
N ASN A 29 -4.94 -7.14 -9.80
CA ASN A 29 -6.27 -7.16 -9.20
C ASN A 29 -6.31 -7.11 -7.69
N ASN A 30 -5.25 -7.51 -7.00
CA ASN A 30 -5.24 -7.61 -5.55
C ASN A 30 -5.51 -6.26 -4.87
N ILE A 31 -6.45 -6.25 -3.92
CA ILE A 31 -6.94 -5.05 -3.24
C ILE A 31 -5.82 -4.36 -2.44
N GLN A 32 -4.92 -5.11 -1.79
CA GLN A 32 -3.82 -4.52 -1.01
C GLN A 32 -2.83 -3.78 -1.90
N ILE A 33 -2.53 -4.33 -3.09
CA ILE A 33 -1.69 -3.67 -4.09
C ILE A 33 -2.37 -2.38 -4.59
N LYS A 34 -3.67 -2.43 -4.90
CA LYS A 34 -4.46 -1.25 -5.31
C LYS A 34 -4.48 -0.18 -4.22
N GLN A 35 -4.65 -0.55 -2.95
CA GLN A 35 -4.55 0.39 -1.83
C GLN A 35 -3.17 1.05 -1.76
N GLN A 36 -2.09 0.27 -1.91
CA GLN A 36 -0.74 0.82 -1.90
C GLN A 36 -0.45 1.71 -3.12
N GLN A 37 -1.03 1.42 -4.28
CA GLN A 37 -1.00 2.31 -5.45
C GLN A 37 -1.67 3.65 -5.16
N LEU A 38 -2.83 3.64 -4.48
CA LEU A 38 -3.51 4.87 -4.06
C LEU A 38 -2.67 5.66 -3.05
N ASN A 39 -2.01 5.01 -2.09
CA ASN A 39 -1.07 5.66 -1.17
C ASN A 39 0.10 6.32 -1.91
N THR A 40 0.60 5.65 -2.96
CA THR A 40 1.65 6.20 -3.83
C THR A 40 1.14 7.41 -4.62
N ALA A 41 -0.12 7.37 -5.09
CA ALA A 41 -0.75 8.50 -5.77
C ALA A 41 -0.94 9.70 -4.83
N VAL A 42 -1.34 9.48 -3.56
CA VAL A 42 -1.39 10.53 -2.53
C VAL A 42 -0.02 11.17 -2.32
N SER A 43 1.03 10.36 -2.19
CA SER A 43 2.41 10.88 -2.05
C SER A 43 2.85 11.70 -3.27
N LYS A 44 2.44 11.29 -4.49
CA LYS A 44 2.67 12.05 -5.73
C LYS A 44 1.95 13.40 -5.72
N LEU A 45 0.69 13.44 -5.27
CA LEU A 45 -0.07 14.69 -5.15
C LEU A 45 0.58 15.64 -4.14
N GLN A 46 1.05 15.14 -2.99
CA GLN A 46 1.80 15.95 -2.01
C GLN A 46 3.12 16.49 -2.57
N TYR A 47 3.82 15.69 -3.37
CA TYR A 47 5.02 16.17 -4.10
C TYR A 47 4.65 17.27 -5.09
N ASN A 48 3.61 17.09 -5.91
CA ASN A 48 3.13 18.11 -6.84
C ASN A 48 2.70 19.41 -6.11
N GLN A 49 2.01 19.26 -4.97
CA GLN A 49 1.65 20.40 -4.12
C GLN A 49 2.90 21.14 -3.62
N SER A 50 3.96 20.43 -3.25
CA SER A 50 5.22 21.06 -2.83
C SER A 50 5.95 21.80 -3.95
N ILE A 51 5.79 21.36 -5.20
CA ILE A 51 6.22 22.13 -6.39
C ILE A 51 5.37 23.38 -6.54
N ALA A 52 4.05 23.25 -6.45
CA ALA A 52 3.11 24.35 -6.57
C ALA A 52 3.29 25.42 -5.49
N SER A 53 3.78 25.05 -4.31
CA SER A 53 4.08 26.00 -3.21
C SER A 53 5.21 27.00 -3.51
N LEU A 54 5.98 26.77 -4.59
CA LEU A 54 6.98 27.72 -5.09
C LEU A 54 6.37 28.83 -5.96
N PHE A 55 5.13 28.67 -6.41
CA PHE A 55 4.41 29.65 -7.24
C PHE A 55 3.54 30.55 -6.38
N PRO A 56 3.11 31.71 -6.93
CA PRO A 56 2.21 32.61 -6.20
C PRO A 56 0.86 31.93 -5.88
N SER A 57 0.36 32.16 -4.67
CA SER A 57 -1.04 31.94 -4.34
C SER A 57 -1.86 33.16 -4.76
N ILE A 58 -2.98 32.97 -5.43
CA ILE A 58 -3.88 34.04 -5.87
C ILE A 58 -5.25 33.77 -5.25
N ASN A 59 -5.79 34.78 -4.56
CA ASN A 59 -7.09 34.69 -3.91
C ASN A 59 -7.95 35.90 -4.34
N ALA A 60 -9.20 35.68 -4.65
CA ALA A 60 -10.21 36.73 -4.87
C ALA A 60 -11.18 36.71 -3.67
N SER A 61 -11.56 37.91 -3.23
CA SER A 61 -12.57 38.08 -2.18
C SER A 61 -13.54 39.18 -2.53
N ALA A 62 -14.80 38.98 -2.18
CA ALA A 62 -15.85 40.00 -2.26
C ALA A 62 -16.57 40.05 -0.91
N THR A 63 -16.73 41.24 -0.36
CA THR A 63 -17.44 41.45 0.90
C THR A 63 -18.56 42.47 0.72
N HIS A 64 -19.66 42.23 1.39
CA HIS A 64 -20.81 43.15 1.47
C HIS A 64 -21.16 43.33 2.95
N VAL A 65 -21.09 44.55 3.45
CA VAL A 65 -21.24 44.87 4.87
C VAL A 65 -22.19 46.05 5.07
N TYR A 66 -23.07 45.94 6.05
CA TYR A 66 -23.84 47.05 6.61
C TYR A 66 -23.24 47.42 7.96
N ASN A 67 -22.62 48.57 8.03
CA ASN A 67 -22.14 49.15 9.28
C ASN A 67 -23.21 50.08 9.86
N ASN A 68 -23.64 49.78 11.09
CA ASN A 68 -24.63 50.59 11.81
C ASN A 68 -23.97 51.18 13.07
N GLY A 69 -24.04 52.53 13.17
CA GLY A 69 -23.44 53.29 14.23
C GLY A 69 -22.32 54.22 13.77
N GLN A 70 -21.54 54.74 14.71
CA GLN A 70 -20.42 55.64 14.41
C GLN A 70 -19.21 54.87 13.91
N THR A 71 -18.90 54.98 12.61
CA THR A 71 -17.76 54.32 11.98
C THR A 71 -17.05 55.27 11.02
N VAL A 72 -15.78 55.00 10.74
CA VAL A 72 -15.06 55.72 9.66
C VAL A 72 -15.28 54.92 8.38
N ASP A 73 -15.84 55.61 7.39
CA ASP A 73 -16.02 55.00 6.06
C ASP A 73 -14.68 54.90 5.32
N MET A 74 -14.32 53.72 4.87
CA MET A 74 -13.01 53.41 4.29
C MET A 74 -12.74 54.16 2.97
N TYR A 75 -13.78 54.53 2.23
CA TYR A 75 -13.65 55.16 0.92
C TYR A 75 -13.78 56.67 0.95
N THR A 76 -14.57 57.20 1.90
CA THR A 76 -14.73 58.66 2.08
C THR A 76 -13.79 59.22 3.17
N ASN A 77 -13.25 58.37 4.00
CA ASN A 77 -12.42 58.71 5.14
C ASN A 77 -13.10 59.69 6.16
N GLN A 78 -14.45 59.65 6.21
CA GLN A 78 -15.28 60.49 7.06
C GLN A 78 -16.01 59.64 8.11
N PHE A 79 -16.35 60.28 9.22
CA PHE A 79 -17.23 59.66 10.21
C PHE A 79 -18.67 59.58 9.69
N ALA A 80 -19.19 58.35 9.61
CA ALA A 80 -20.57 58.08 9.31
C ALA A 80 -21.33 57.68 10.57
N SER A 81 -22.39 58.38 10.92
CA SER A 81 -23.24 58.10 12.08
C SER A 81 -24.56 57.39 11.69
N GLN A 82 -24.64 56.90 10.49
CA GLN A 82 -25.81 56.18 9.92
C GLN A 82 -25.41 54.82 9.44
N THR A 83 -26.39 53.97 9.06
CA THR A 83 -26.12 52.69 8.43
C THR A 83 -25.45 52.93 7.08
N VAL A 84 -24.21 52.46 6.95
CA VAL A 84 -23.44 52.53 5.69
C VAL A 84 -23.30 51.15 5.10
N GLN A 85 -23.75 51.00 3.88
CA GLN A 85 -23.52 49.83 3.04
C GLN A 85 -22.16 49.98 2.36
N SER A 86 -21.31 48.97 2.47
CA SER A 86 -20.01 48.91 1.78
C SER A 86 -19.79 47.58 1.09
N ASN A 87 -19.21 47.64 -0.10
CA ASN A 87 -18.76 46.48 -0.85
C ASN A 87 -17.27 46.58 -1.12
N ASN A 88 -16.52 45.48 -0.92
CA ASN A 88 -15.12 45.43 -1.25
C ASN A 88 -14.85 44.24 -2.17
N PHE A 89 -14.08 44.45 -3.20
CA PHE A 89 -13.62 43.45 -4.15
C PHE A 89 -12.10 43.48 -4.20
N TYR A 90 -11.48 42.37 -3.82
CA TYR A 90 -10.03 42.26 -3.77
C TYR A 90 -9.54 41.03 -4.49
N LEU A 91 -8.49 41.21 -5.29
CA LEU A 91 -7.61 40.15 -5.78
C LEU A 91 -6.26 40.31 -5.09
N SER A 92 -5.78 39.27 -4.42
CA SER A 92 -4.48 39.28 -3.73
C SER A 92 -3.62 38.13 -4.18
N GLY A 93 -2.34 38.37 -4.38
CA GLY A 93 -1.33 37.41 -4.71
C GLY A 93 -0.17 37.47 -3.71
N ASN A 94 0.30 36.30 -3.29
CA ASN A 94 1.48 36.17 -2.42
C ASN A 94 2.43 35.13 -2.97
N VAL A 95 3.74 35.44 -3.00
CA VAL A 95 4.79 34.46 -3.30
C VAL A 95 5.96 34.67 -2.36
N VAL A 96 6.47 33.55 -1.83
CA VAL A 96 7.68 33.53 -0.99
C VAL A 96 8.88 33.46 -1.90
N LEU A 97 9.69 34.52 -1.91
CA LEU A 97 10.93 34.61 -2.70
C LEU A 97 12.11 33.94 -2.01
N PHE A 98 12.16 34.04 -0.67
CA PHE A 98 13.20 33.42 0.16
C PHE A 98 12.65 33.05 1.53
N SER A 99 13.00 31.86 2.00
CA SER A 99 12.63 31.33 3.34
C SER A 99 13.72 30.41 3.90
N GLY A 100 14.99 30.78 3.76
CA GLY A 100 16.10 29.95 4.27
C GLY A 100 16.16 28.55 3.66
N LEU A 101 15.81 28.40 2.39
CA LEU A 101 15.72 27.13 1.66
C LEU A 101 14.66 26.13 2.22
N GLN A 102 13.76 26.59 3.10
CA GLN A 102 12.72 25.76 3.71
C GLN A 102 11.84 25.10 2.65
N LEU A 103 11.32 25.88 1.69
CA LEU A 103 10.46 25.37 0.61
C LEU A 103 11.19 24.37 -0.28
N LEU A 104 12.45 24.67 -0.67
CA LEU A 104 13.24 23.77 -1.51
C LEU A 104 13.60 22.46 -0.81
N ASN A 105 13.93 22.51 0.50
CA ASN A 105 14.17 21.29 1.27
C ASN A 105 12.87 20.52 1.53
N GLY A 106 11.75 21.21 1.77
CA GLY A 106 10.43 20.60 1.87
C GLY A 106 10.01 19.89 0.59
N LEU A 107 10.26 20.50 -0.58
CA LEU A 107 10.03 19.87 -1.88
C LEU A 107 10.88 18.59 -2.04
N LYS A 108 12.19 18.65 -1.72
CA LYS A 108 13.06 17.47 -1.79
C LYS A 108 12.63 16.40 -0.80
N GLN A 109 12.15 16.76 0.38
CA GLN A 109 11.58 15.85 1.36
C GLN A 109 10.39 15.09 0.72
N LYS A 110 9.41 15.82 0.17
CA LYS A 110 8.24 15.23 -0.48
C LYS A 110 8.59 14.39 -1.71
N GLN A 111 9.64 14.76 -2.45
CA GLN A 111 10.18 13.95 -3.55
C GLN A 111 10.70 12.60 -3.04
N PHE A 112 11.47 12.59 -1.95
CA PHE A 112 11.97 11.34 -1.37
C PHE A 112 10.87 10.51 -0.76
N ASP A 113 9.84 11.12 -0.14
CA ASP A 113 8.65 10.41 0.36
C ASP A 113 7.90 9.71 -0.79
N PHE A 114 7.71 10.39 -1.92
CA PHE A 114 7.10 9.80 -3.11
C PHE A 114 7.93 8.66 -3.69
N LEU A 115 9.26 8.81 -3.77
CA LEU A 115 10.13 7.73 -4.25
C LEU A 115 10.13 6.54 -3.28
N ALA A 116 10.12 6.78 -1.96
CA ALA A 116 10.00 5.73 -0.95
C ALA A 116 8.69 4.95 -1.10
N SER A 117 7.56 5.66 -1.30
CA SER A 117 6.26 5.03 -1.47
C SER A 117 6.18 4.14 -2.73
N LYS A 118 6.94 4.44 -3.79
CA LYS A 118 7.07 3.54 -4.96
C LYS A 118 7.77 2.24 -4.59
N TYR A 119 8.84 2.30 -3.80
CA TYR A 119 9.51 1.08 -3.34
C TYR A 119 8.69 0.31 -2.30
N ASP A 120 7.87 1.00 -1.48
CA ASP A 120 6.90 0.33 -0.60
C ASP A 120 5.84 -0.44 -1.44
N LEU A 121 5.44 0.09 -2.61
CA LEU A 121 4.57 -0.63 -3.56
C LEU A 121 5.26 -1.86 -4.16
N GLU A 122 6.52 -1.74 -4.59
CA GLU A 122 7.27 -2.88 -5.13
C GLU A 122 7.50 -3.96 -4.05
N LYS A 123 7.75 -3.56 -2.79
CA LYS A 123 7.79 -4.49 -1.66
C LYS A 123 6.47 -5.24 -1.51
N MET A 124 5.33 -4.54 -1.53
CA MET A 124 4.00 -5.17 -1.44
C MET A 124 3.77 -6.19 -2.55
N LYS A 125 4.15 -5.86 -3.80
CA LYS A 125 4.08 -6.80 -4.93
C LYS A 125 4.91 -8.05 -4.70
N ASN A 126 6.13 -7.88 -4.18
CA ASN A 126 7.03 -8.98 -3.84
C ASN A 126 6.45 -9.89 -2.75
N ASP A 127 5.90 -9.30 -1.68
CA ASP A 127 5.29 -10.02 -0.58
C ASP A 127 4.08 -10.86 -1.06
N ILE A 128 3.21 -10.28 -1.88
CA ILE A 128 2.05 -10.97 -2.47
C ILE A 128 2.51 -12.09 -3.42
N SER A 129 3.53 -11.85 -4.25
CA SER A 129 4.05 -12.87 -5.17
C SER A 129 4.60 -14.09 -4.41
N LEU A 130 5.33 -13.89 -3.32
CA LEU A 130 5.83 -14.97 -2.45
C LEU A 130 4.67 -15.73 -1.78
N THR A 131 3.64 -15.01 -1.32
CA THR A 131 2.47 -15.61 -0.67
C THR A 131 1.70 -16.49 -1.65
N ILE A 132 1.51 -16.04 -2.89
CA ILE A 132 0.86 -16.80 -3.96
C ILE A 132 1.69 -18.04 -4.32
N ALA A 133 3.01 -17.90 -4.47
CA ALA A 133 3.88 -19.04 -4.76
C ALA A 133 3.79 -20.11 -3.66
N THR A 134 3.71 -19.70 -2.39
CA THR A 134 3.50 -20.60 -1.26
C THR A 134 2.17 -21.36 -1.37
N ALA A 135 1.09 -20.64 -1.62
CA ALA A 135 -0.25 -21.21 -1.74
C ALA A 135 -0.36 -22.16 -2.95
N TYR A 136 0.27 -21.81 -4.06
CA TYR A 136 0.32 -22.64 -5.26
C TYR A 136 1.04 -23.96 -5.02
N LEU A 137 2.21 -23.92 -4.39
CA LEU A 137 2.96 -25.12 -4.03
C LEU A 137 2.23 -25.99 -3.00
N GLN A 138 1.46 -25.38 -2.09
CA GLN A 138 0.60 -26.12 -1.15
C GLN A 138 -0.50 -26.89 -1.88
N ILE A 139 -1.08 -26.34 -2.95
CA ILE A 139 -2.08 -27.07 -3.77
C ILE A 139 -1.40 -28.24 -4.46
N LEU A 140 -0.22 -28.05 -5.08
CA LEU A 140 0.51 -29.14 -5.75
C LEU A 140 0.83 -30.27 -4.78
N TYR A 141 1.29 -29.95 -3.57
CA TYR A 141 1.49 -30.94 -2.52
C TYR A 141 0.22 -31.71 -2.18
N ASN A 142 -0.91 -31.00 -1.98
CA ASN A 142 -2.18 -31.63 -1.61
C ASN A 142 -2.77 -32.50 -2.74
N ILE A 143 -2.53 -32.16 -4.01
CA ILE A 143 -2.91 -33.00 -5.17
C ILE A 143 -2.15 -34.34 -5.13
N GLU A 144 -0.81 -34.30 -4.94
CA GLU A 144 -0.01 -35.52 -4.86
C GLU A 144 -0.35 -36.34 -3.59
N LEU A 145 -0.62 -35.69 -2.47
CA LEU A 145 -1.06 -36.33 -1.24
C LEU A 145 -2.40 -37.05 -1.42
N LEU A 146 -3.39 -36.39 -2.03
CA LEU A 146 -4.68 -37.00 -2.33
C LEU A 146 -4.55 -38.20 -3.27
N ALA A 147 -3.72 -38.10 -4.30
CA ALA A 147 -3.46 -39.22 -5.20
C ALA A 147 -2.84 -40.43 -4.45
N THR A 148 -1.87 -40.17 -3.57
CA THR A 148 -1.23 -41.18 -2.74
C THR A 148 -2.23 -41.85 -1.78
N THR A 149 -3.09 -41.07 -1.11
CA THR A 149 -4.10 -41.63 -0.19
C THR A 149 -5.18 -42.42 -0.92
N LYS A 150 -5.60 -42.00 -2.13
CA LYS A 150 -6.54 -42.76 -2.98
C LYS A 150 -5.95 -44.10 -3.41
N ASN A 151 -4.70 -44.12 -3.87
CA ASN A 151 -4.03 -45.37 -4.23
C ASN A 151 -3.94 -46.31 -3.03
N GLN A 152 -3.68 -45.77 -1.83
CA GLN A 152 -3.61 -46.53 -0.59
C GLN A 152 -4.97 -47.15 -0.23
N LEU A 153 -6.06 -46.37 -0.37
CA LEU A 153 -7.43 -46.86 -0.16
C LEU A 153 -7.78 -47.99 -1.14
N GLU A 154 -7.41 -47.85 -2.42
CA GLU A 154 -7.67 -48.85 -3.45
C GLU A 154 -7.01 -50.20 -3.07
N ILE A 155 -5.72 -50.16 -2.63
CA ILE A 155 -5.01 -51.35 -2.14
C ILE A 155 -5.76 -51.98 -0.95
N SER A 156 -6.24 -51.15 0.01
CA SER A 156 -7.01 -51.66 1.17
C SER A 156 -8.32 -52.29 0.75
N GLN A 157 -9.04 -51.71 -0.18
CA GLN A 157 -10.31 -52.25 -0.69
C GLN A 157 -10.10 -53.59 -1.38
N GLN A 158 -9.07 -53.74 -2.23
CA GLN A 158 -8.70 -54.99 -2.85
C GLN A 158 -8.37 -56.05 -1.84
N GLN A 159 -7.61 -55.71 -0.78
CA GLN A 159 -7.26 -56.66 0.26
C GLN A 159 -8.45 -57.04 1.15
N LEU A 160 -9.36 -56.08 1.43
CA LEU A 160 -10.60 -56.37 2.14
C LEU A 160 -11.49 -57.36 1.36
N GLU A 161 -11.62 -57.15 0.06
CA GLU A 161 -12.44 -58.08 -0.76
C GLU A 161 -11.83 -59.49 -0.77
N ARG A 162 -10.51 -59.64 -0.93
CA ARG A 162 -9.83 -60.89 -0.79
C ARG A 162 -10.08 -61.54 0.58
N THR A 163 -10.02 -60.75 1.65
CA THR A 163 -10.26 -61.23 3.02
C THR A 163 -11.69 -61.68 3.23
N LYS A 164 -12.70 -61.03 2.64
CA LYS A 164 -14.11 -61.45 2.64
C LYS A 164 -14.27 -62.84 2.02
N ILE A 165 -13.64 -63.05 0.86
CA ILE A 165 -13.68 -64.35 0.15
C ILE A 165 -13.11 -65.45 1.02
N LEU A 166 -11.92 -65.22 1.63
CA LEU A 166 -11.27 -66.19 2.50
C LEU A 166 -12.10 -66.48 3.77
N TYR A 167 -12.75 -65.50 4.36
CA TYR A 167 -13.65 -65.65 5.48
C TYR A 167 -14.88 -66.47 5.10
N SER A 168 -15.51 -66.16 3.98
CA SER A 168 -16.66 -66.94 3.48
C SER A 168 -16.34 -68.39 3.16
N ALA A 169 -15.07 -68.68 2.77
CA ALA A 169 -14.55 -70.04 2.58
C ALA A 169 -14.16 -70.71 3.90
N GLY A 170 -14.28 -70.03 5.07
CA GLY A 170 -13.97 -70.59 6.39
C GLY A 170 -12.49 -70.69 6.69
N THR A 171 -11.59 -70.09 5.90
CA THR A 171 -10.14 -70.22 6.01
C THR A 171 -9.50 -69.26 6.98
N ILE A 172 -10.20 -68.20 7.38
CA ILE A 172 -9.72 -67.18 8.31
C ILE A 172 -10.73 -66.85 9.39
N ALA A 173 -10.25 -66.32 10.53
CA ALA A 173 -11.09 -65.89 11.67
C ALA A 173 -11.79 -64.55 11.38
N LYS A 174 -12.99 -64.36 11.93
CA LYS A 174 -13.75 -63.10 11.83
C LYS A 174 -12.98 -61.86 12.29
N GLY A 175 -12.07 -62.02 13.28
CA GLY A 175 -11.24 -60.91 13.77
C GLY A 175 -10.33 -60.33 12.70
N ILE A 176 -9.83 -61.15 11.76
CA ILE A 176 -9.01 -60.66 10.65
C ILE A 176 -9.85 -59.82 9.66
N LEU A 177 -11.10 -60.25 9.37
CA LEU A 177 -12.01 -59.49 8.54
C LEU A 177 -12.31 -58.12 9.15
N LEU A 178 -12.68 -58.09 10.44
CA LEU A 178 -12.98 -56.83 11.15
C LEU A 178 -11.78 -55.88 11.21
N GLN A 179 -10.55 -56.42 11.33
CA GLN A 179 -9.33 -55.57 11.23
C GLN A 179 -9.16 -54.94 9.86
N MET A 180 -9.42 -55.69 8.77
CA MET A 180 -9.32 -55.17 7.42
C MET A 180 -10.43 -54.13 7.12
N GLU A 181 -11.65 -54.35 7.64
CA GLU A 181 -12.73 -53.38 7.56
C GLU A 181 -12.36 -52.10 8.29
N ALA A 182 -11.82 -52.18 9.50
CA ALA A 182 -11.37 -51.02 10.29
C ALA A 182 -10.22 -50.26 9.58
N GLN A 183 -9.24 -50.99 8.99
CA GLN A 183 -8.16 -50.36 8.23
C GLN A 183 -8.69 -49.63 6.98
N THR A 184 -9.60 -50.26 6.23
CA THR A 184 -10.18 -49.65 5.04
C THR A 184 -10.96 -48.36 5.40
N ALA A 185 -11.75 -48.38 6.47
CA ALA A 185 -12.45 -47.21 6.98
C ALA A 185 -11.50 -46.07 7.42
N SER A 186 -10.33 -46.46 8.03
CA SER A 186 -9.29 -45.50 8.37
C SER A 186 -8.67 -44.85 7.12
N ASP A 187 -8.42 -45.64 6.07
CA ASP A 187 -7.89 -45.13 4.80
C ASP A 187 -8.91 -44.24 4.06
N GLU A 188 -10.21 -44.57 4.13
CA GLU A 188 -11.29 -43.68 3.64
C GLU A 188 -11.29 -42.32 4.35
N LEU A 189 -11.14 -42.33 5.68
CA LEU A 189 -11.03 -41.08 6.46
C LEU A 189 -9.83 -40.25 6.03
N GLN A 190 -8.69 -40.89 5.70
CA GLN A 190 -7.50 -40.18 5.20
C GLN A 190 -7.75 -39.55 3.83
N VAL A 191 -8.46 -40.22 2.93
CA VAL A 191 -8.85 -39.64 1.62
C VAL A 191 -9.75 -38.42 1.82
N VAL A 192 -10.77 -38.51 2.70
CA VAL A 192 -11.64 -37.37 3.02
C VAL A 192 -10.84 -36.22 3.60
N THR A 193 -9.90 -36.49 4.48
CA THR A 193 -9.04 -35.48 5.07
C THR A 193 -8.13 -34.79 4.03
N ALA A 194 -7.50 -35.57 3.15
CA ALA A 194 -6.66 -35.04 2.07
C ALA A 194 -7.48 -34.22 1.05
N GLN A 195 -8.72 -34.65 0.73
CA GLN A 195 -9.61 -33.89 -0.13
C GLN A 195 -9.98 -32.55 0.50
N ASN A 196 -10.37 -32.53 1.77
CA ASN A 196 -10.67 -31.26 2.48
C ASN A 196 -9.46 -30.32 2.52
N GLN A 197 -8.24 -30.85 2.72
CA GLN A 197 -7.03 -30.03 2.69
C GLN A 197 -6.80 -29.43 1.30
N LEU A 198 -7.03 -30.19 0.25
CA LEU A 198 -6.95 -29.71 -1.13
C LEU A 198 -7.98 -28.61 -1.40
N ASP A 199 -9.23 -28.83 -1.02
CA ASP A 199 -10.32 -27.85 -1.22
C ASP A 199 -10.03 -26.54 -0.49
N LEU A 200 -9.52 -26.61 0.75
CA LEU A 200 -9.11 -25.43 1.52
C LEU A 200 -7.90 -24.72 0.90
N ALA A 201 -6.96 -25.44 0.32
CA ALA A 201 -5.81 -24.84 -0.38
C ALA A 201 -6.26 -24.11 -1.65
N TYR A 202 -7.16 -24.68 -2.44
CA TYR A 202 -7.78 -23.98 -3.57
C TYR A 202 -8.54 -22.73 -3.13
N LEU A 203 -9.35 -22.85 -2.09
CA LEU A 203 -10.09 -21.70 -1.54
C LEU A 203 -9.15 -20.57 -1.12
N SER A 204 -8.06 -20.92 -0.44
CA SER A 204 -7.05 -19.95 0.00
C SER A 204 -6.41 -19.20 -1.18
N LEU A 205 -6.00 -19.91 -2.24
CA LEU A 205 -5.41 -19.26 -3.42
C LEU A 205 -6.43 -18.39 -4.15
N VAL A 206 -7.67 -18.86 -4.34
CA VAL A 206 -8.76 -18.10 -4.97
C VAL A 206 -9.07 -16.82 -4.22
N GLN A 207 -9.08 -16.87 -2.87
CA GLN A 207 -9.25 -15.68 -2.03
C GLN A 207 -8.06 -14.70 -2.14
N MET A 208 -6.82 -15.20 -2.24
CA MET A 208 -5.64 -14.34 -2.45
C MET A 208 -5.65 -13.66 -3.82
N LEU A 209 -6.29 -14.28 -4.81
CA LEU A 209 -6.50 -13.72 -6.14
C LEU A 209 -7.73 -12.79 -6.22
N ASP A 210 -8.49 -12.63 -5.12
CA ASP A 210 -9.75 -11.88 -5.08
C ASP A 210 -10.80 -12.40 -6.09
N LEU A 211 -10.79 -13.70 -6.41
CA LEU A 211 -11.78 -14.35 -7.25
C LEU A 211 -13.03 -14.71 -6.44
N GLN A 212 -14.21 -14.65 -7.07
CA GLN A 212 -15.50 -14.85 -6.38
C GLN A 212 -15.85 -16.32 -6.13
N SER A 213 -15.26 -17.27 -6.88
CA SER A 213 -15.61 -18.69 -6.81
C SER A 213 -14.43 -19.57 -7.15
N THR A 214 -14.38 -20.75 -6.54
CA THR A 214 -13.45 -21.83 -6.90
C THR A 214 -13.95 -22.64 -8.11
N GLN A 215 -15.20 -22.46 -8.54
CA GLN A 215 -15.76 -23.20 -9.67
C GLN A 215 -15.04 -22.83 -10.98
N GLY A 216 -14.51 -23.84 -11.66
CA GLY A 216 -13.76 -23.66 -12.91
C GLY A 216 -12.33 -23.15 -12.75
N PHE A 217 -11.84 -23.03 -11.48
CA PHE A 217 -10.45 -22.71 -11.20
C PHE A 217 -9.65 -24.00 -11.02
N ASP A 218 -8.59 -24.16 -11.79
CA ASP A 218 -7.64 -25.26 -11.66
C ASP A 218 -6.23 -24.76 -11.96
N ILE A 219 -5.21 -25.48 -11.48
CA ILE A 219 -3.81 -25.10 -11.64
C ILE A 219 -3.04 -26.09 -12.52
N GLU A 220 -2.01 -25.58 -13.24
CA GLU A 220 -1.08 -26.44 -13.97
C GLU A 220 -0.21 -27.23 -12.97
N MET A 221 -0.04 -28.53 -13.26
CA MET A 221 0.92 -29.39 -12.57
C MET A 221 2.24 -29.47 -13.36
N PRO A 222 3.20 -28.56 -13.10
CA PRO A 222 4.48 -28.61 -13.80
C PRO A 222 5.28 -29.83 -13.36
N ALA A 223 6.07 -30.37 -14.27
CA ALA A 223 7.07 -31.37 -13.90
C ALA A 223 8.16 -30.68 -13.05
N LEU A 224 8.03 -30.77 -11.72
CA LEU A 224 9.00 -30.18 -10.80
C LEU A 224 10.33 -30.94 -10.89
N SER A 225 11.33 -30.32 -11.52
CA SER A 225 12.72 -30.73 -11.35
C SER A 225 13.21 -30.30 -9.96
N LEU A 226 13.87 -31.23 -9.25
CA LEU A 226 14.51 -30.87 -7.99
C LEU A 226 15.59 -29.81 -8.24
N PRO A 227 15.57 -28.72 -7.46
CA PRO A 227 16.59 -27.67 -7.63
C PRO A 227 17.99 -28.22 -7.39
N ASP A 228 18.96 -27.71 -8.17
CA ASP A 228 20.36 -28.10 -7.99
C ASP A 228 20.88 -27.66 -6.62
N VAL A 229 21.61 -28.55 -5.96
CA VAL A 229 22.27 -28.33 -4.64
C VAL A 229 23.25 -27.14 -4.71
N ASN A 230 23.72 -26.78 -5.91
CA ASN A 230 24.64 -25.66 -6.12
C ASN A 230 24.12 -24.32 -5.59
N SER A 231 22.80 -24.14 -5.48
CA SER A 231 22.19 -22.93 -4.86
C SER A 231 22.52 -22.80 -3.37
N LEU A 232 22.81 -23.91 -2.68
CA LEU A 232 23.19 -23.96 -1.25
C LEU A 232 24.72 -23.88 -1.04
N LEU A 233 25.53 -23.86 -2.11
CA LEU A 233 26.98 -23.69 -2.00
C LEU A 233 27.39 -22.24 -1.82
N GLN A 234 26.50 -21.27 -2.13
CA GLN A 234 26.78 -19.85 -1.93
C GLN A 234 26.76 -19.50 -0.43
N GLN A 235 27.68 -18.62 -0.05
CA GLN A 235 27.70 -18.12 1.33
C GLN A 235 26.54 -17.16 1.59
N VAL A 236 25.97 -17.21 2.80
CA VAL A 236 24.86 -16.32 3.22
C VAL A 236 25.19 -14.85 2.99
N ASN A 237 26.45 -14.44 3.20
CA ASN A 237 26.88 -13.07 2.99
C ASN A 237 26.79 -12.62 1.52
N GLU A 238 27.09 -13.49 0.57
CA GLU A 238 26.97 -13.18 -0.87
C GLU A 238 25.50 -12.97 -1.29
N ILE A 239 24.61 -13.78 -0.74
CA ILE A 239 23.16 -13.64 -0.96
C ILE A 239 22.68 -12.33 -0.34
N PHE A 240 23.14 -12.00 0.87
CA PHE A 240 22.80 -10.75 1.55
C PHE A 240 23.29 -9.53 0.78
N ASP A 241 24.53 -9.52 0.30
CA ASP A 241 25.10 -8.38 -0.44
C ASP A 241 24.32 -8.11 -1.74
N LYS A 242 23.91 -9.18 -2.45
CA LYS A 242 23.03 -9.04 -3.61
C LYS A 242 21.66 -8.50 -3.21
N ALA A 243 21.02 -9.13 -2.23
CA ALA A 243 19.69 -8.72 -1.74
C ALA A 243 19.70 -7.26 -1.27
N TYR A 244 20.72 -6.83 -0.54
CA TYR A 244 20.86 -5.46 -0.07
C TYR A 244 20.79 -4.41 -1.20
N THR A 245 21.33 -4.73 -2.37
CA THR A 245 21.34 -3.80 -3.51
C THR A 245 20.04 -3.75 -4.28
N ILE A 246 19.23 -4.83 -4.26
CA ILE A 246 18.03 -4.96 -5.10
C ILE A 246 16.73 -4.83 -4.32
N GLN A 247 16.71 -5.19 -3.02
CA GLN A 247 15.46 -5.29 -2.26
C GLN A 247 14.78 -3.91 -2.08
N PRO A 248 13.48 -3.81 -2.40
CA PRO A 248 12.75 -2.56 -2.34
C PRO A 248 12.62 -1.96 -0.94
N ASP A 249 12.52 -2.79 0.10
CA ASP A 249 12.41 -2.36 1.50
C ASP A 249 13.64 -1.58 1.97
N ILE A 250 14.85 -2.00 1.58
CA ILE A 250 16.10 -1.28 1.85
C ILE A 250 16.09 0.07 1.14
N LYS A 251 15.74 0.09 -0.15
CA LYS A 251 15.69 1.33 -0.95
C LYS A 251 14.67 2.33 -0.40
N SER A 252 13.51 1.84 0.02
CA SER A 252 12.50 2.65 0.69
C SER A 252 13.04 3.26 1.98
N ALA A 253 13.65 2.45 2.85
CA ALA A 253 14.21 2.90 4.11
C ALA A 253 15.35 3.94 3.92
N GLU A 254 16.24 3.74 2.94
CA GLU A 254 17.28 4.73 2.59
C GLU A 254 16.68 6.06 2.12
N LEU A 255 15.62 6.02 1.32
CA LEU A 255 14.91 7.22 0.87
C LEU A 255 14.20 7.93 2.02
N LYS A 256 13.64 7.19 2.98
CA LYS A 256 13.04 7.75 4.22
C LYS A 256 14.10 8.47 5.08
N VAL A 257 15.31 7.94 5.16
CA VAL A 257 16.44 8.67 5.81
C VAL A 257 16.77 9.95 5.06
N LYS A 258 16.86 9.92 3.72
CA LYS A 258 17.10 11.13 2.90
C LYS A 258 15.96 12.14 3.05
N SER A 259 14.72 11.69 3.14
CA SER A 259 13.55 12.54 3.43
C SER A 259 13.67 13.21 4.79
N ALA A 260 13.92 12.44 5.86
CA ALA A 260 14.08 12.97 7.21
C ALA A 260 15.23 13.98 7.31
N LYS A 261 16.36 13.73 6.61
CA LYS A 261 17.46 14.69 6.52
C LYS A 261 17.05 16.00 5.84
N LYS A 262 16.21 15.93 4.80
CA LYS A 262 15.67 17.13 4.14
C LYS A 262 14.63 17.83 5.02
N GLY A 263 13.84 17.10 5.77
CA GLY A 263 12.95 17.66 6.80
C GLY A 263 13.71 18.44 7.87
N LEU A 264 14.82 17.89 8.37
CA LEU A 264 15.69 18.61 9.29
C LEU A 264 16.27 19.89 8.69
N GLN A 265 16.75 19.83 7.42
CA GLN A 265 17.25 21.01 6.72
C GLN A 265 16.17 22.06 6.49
N SER A 266 14.93 21.64 6.23
CA SER A 266 13.78 22.53 6.13
C SER A 266 13.48 23.21 7.47
N SER A 267 13.54 22.46 8.58
CA SER A 267 13.33 23.03 9.93
C SER A 267 14.39 24.06 10.31
N TRP A 268 15.65 23.86 9.92
CA TRP A 268 16.70 24.88 10.09
C TRP A 268 16.39 26.16 9.29
N GLY A 269 15.77 26.05 8.13
CA GLY A 269 15.33 27.19 7.32
C GLY A 269 14.37 28.13 8.06
N MET A 270 13.61 27.62 9.04
CA MET A 270 12.68 28.43 9.86
C MET A 270 13.37 29.47 10.77
N MET A 271 14.69 29.36 10.97
CA MET A 271 15.48 30.39 11.69
C MET A 271 15.90 31.53 10.77
N SER A 272 15.77 31.37 9.45
CA SER A 272 16.20 32.39 8.50
C SER A 272 15.11 33.44 8.28
N PRO A 273 15.52 34.65 7.87
CA PRO A 273 14.55 35.64 7.39
C PRO A 273 13.71 35.09 6.23
N THR A 274 12.46 35.54 6.15
CA THR A 274 11.56 35.24 5.05
C THR A 274 11.30 36.50 4.24
N ILE A 275 11.48 36.44 2.92
CA ILE A 275 11.15 37.50 1.98
C ILE A 275 9.97 37.05 1.15
N SER A 276 8.88 37.83 1.15
CA SER A 276 7.71 37.58 0.33
C SER A 276 7.35 38.81 -0.52
N LEU A 277 6.85 38.54 -1.72
CA LEU A 277 6.25 39.54 -2.60
C LEU A 277 4.74 39.39 -2.51
N ASN A 278 4.09 40.48 -2.10
CA ASN A 278 2.63 40.57 -2.08
C ASN A 278 2.18 41.58 -3.14
N ALA A 279 1.14 41.24 -3.87
CA ALA A 279 0.46 42.13 -4.79
C ALA A 279 -1.04 42.11 -4.48
N SER A 280 -1.67 43.28 -4.54
CA SER A 280 -3.11 43.37 -4.43
C SER A 280 -3.69 44.30 -5.47
N TYR A 281 -4.90 44.00 -5.88
CA TYR A 281 -5.71 44.80 -6.81
C TYR A 281 -7.13 44.79 -6.28
N GLY A 282 -7.68 45.99 -6.03
CA GLY A 282 -8.97 46.04 -5.36
C GLY A 282 -9.74 47.31 -5.69
N THR A 283 -11.02 47.27 -5.41
CA THR A 283 -11.94 48.39 -5.51
C THR A 283 -13.11 48.18 -4.56
N GLY A 284 -13.93 49.22 -4.40
CA GLY A 284 -15.12 49.09 -3.58
C GLY A 284 -16.11 50.25 -3.71
N TYR A 285 -17.22 50.03 -3.06
CA TYR A 285 -18.37 50.93 -3.03
C TYR A 285 -18.70 51.26 -1.58
N SER A 286 -19.02 52.56 -1.35
CA SER A 286 -19.64 53.02 -0.10
C SER A 286 -20.93 53.80 -0.38
N GLY A 287 -22.00 53.45 0.32
CA GLY A 287 -23.26 54.18 0.31
C GLY A 287 -23.17 55.59 0.92
N ALA A 288 -22.08 55.89 1.64
CA ALA A 288 -21.80 57.23 2.19
C ALA A 288 -21.12 58.15 1.19
N SER A 289 -20.64 57.65 0.04
CA SER A 289 -19.93 58.44 -0.96
C SER A 289 -20.89 59.34 -1.71
N LYS A 290 -20.68 60.64 -1.58
CA LYS A 290 -21.51 61.69 -2.21
C LYS A 290 -20.64 62.59 -3.07
N LYS A 291 -21.24 63.14 -4.16
CA LYS A 291 -20.65 64.17 -4.98
C LYS A 291 -21.49 65.46 -4.85
N VAL A 292 -20.83 66.57 -4.85
CA VAL A 292 -21.52 67.91 -4.97
C VAL A 292 -22.04 68.03 -6.36
N THR A 293 -23.34 68.29 -6.49
CA THR A 293 -24.04 68.52 -7.78
C THR A 293 -24.35 69.94 -8.01
N ASP A 294 -24.55 70.74 -6.94
CA ASP A 294 -24.83 72.17 -7.04
C ASP A 294 -24.25 72.93 -5.84
N MET A 295 -23.96 74.20 -6.04
CA MET A 295 -23.38 75.11 -5.03
C MET A 295 -24.06 76.47 -5.15
N THR A 296 -24.82 76.79 -4.15
CA THR A 296 -25.49 78.08 -4.08
C THR A 296 -24.96 78.95 -2.93
N ILE A 297 -24.85 80.26 -3.13
CA ILE A 297 -24.44 81.18 -2.05
C ILE A 297 -25.61 81.33 -1.08
N SER A 298 -25.50 80.88 0.13
CA SER A 298 -26.51 80.92 1.20
C SER A 298 -26.40 82.18 2.03
N GLY A 299 -25.29 82.88 1.93
CA GLY A 299 -25.05 84.10 2.69
C GLY A 299 -23.62 84.61 2.61
N TYR A 300 -23.30 85.58 3.40
CA TYR A 300 -21.91 86.04 3.59
C TYR A 300 -21.57 86.08 5.07
N GLN A 301 -20.43 85.51 5.40
CA GLN A 301 -19.88 85.46 6.78
C GLN A 301 -18.67 86.42 6.90
N GLN A 302 -18.70 87.28 7.92
CA GLN A 302 -17.53 88.11 8.19
C GLN A 302 -16.33 87.25 8.67
N ILE A 303 -15.21 87.36 7.95
CA ILE A 303 -14.00 86.56 8.22
C ILE A 303 -12.88 87.43 8.78
N GLY A 304 -13.02 88.71 8.84
CA GLY A 304 -12.00 89.58 9.37
C GLY A 304 -12.38 91.10 9.23
N LEU A 305 -11.41 91.93 9.57
CA LEU A 305 -11.47 93.38 9.35
C LEU A 305 -10.23 93.83 8.57
N THR A 306 -10.35 94.83 7.69
CA THR A 306 -9.19 95.49 7.08
C THR A 306 -8.44 96.35 8.11
N GLU A 307 -7.27 96.91 7.79
CA GLU A 307 -6.57 97.90 8.62
C GLU A 307 -7.38 99.10 8.90
N SER A 308 -8.32 99.47 8.03
CA SER A 308 -9.31 100.58 8.14
C SER A 308 -10.54 100.15 8.96
N ALA A 309 -10.58 99.00 9.60
CA ALA A 309 -11.69 98.45 10.36
C ALA A 309 -12.95 98.16 9.52
N GLU A 310 -12.84 97.99 8.22
CA GLU A 310 -13.94 97.56 7.37
C GLU A 310 -14.09 96.06 7.39
N ALA A 311 -15.35 95.56 7.45
CA ALA A 311 -15.64 94.16 7.52
C ALA A 311 -15.35 93.46 6.20
N VAL A 312 -14.54 92.39 6.23
CA VAL A 312 -14.31 91.51 5.08
C VAL A 312 -15.22 90.29 5.19
N TYR A 313 -16.01 90.10 4.12
CA TYR A 313 -16.98 89.00 4.04
C TYR A 313 -16.52 87.94 3.03
N SER A 314 -16.70 86.66 3.41
CA SER A 314 -16.56 85.53 2.51
C SER A 314 -17.95 84.94 2.21
N PRO A 315 -18.24 84.56 0.98
CA PRO A 315 -19.49 83.84 0.70
C PRO A 315 -19.53 82.50 1.44
N VAL A 316 -20.70 82.23 2.01
CA VAL A 316 -21.02 80.87 2.58
C VAL A 316 -21.81 80.13 1.51
N TYR A 317 -21.42 78.90 1.24
CA TYR A 317 -22.05 78.09 0.19
C TYR A 317 -22.85 76.98 0.85
N ASP A 318 -24.06 76.78 0.31
CA ASP A 318 -24.84 75.55 0.53
C ASP A 318 -24.56 74.53 -0.62
N TYR A 319 -24.24 73.39 -0.26
CA TYR A 319 -23.93 72.33 -1.23
C TYR A 319 -25.05 71.31 -1.30
N THR A 320 -25.50 71.01 -2.52
CA THR A 320 -26.40 69.86 -2.78
C THR A 320 -25.61 68.67 -3.13
N TYR A 321 -25.93 67.54 -2.45
CA TYR A 321 -25.18 66.28 -2.58
C TYR A 321 -26.04 65.21 -3.23
N GLU A 322 -25.44 64.42 -4.15
CA GLU A 322 -26.04 63.23 -4.73
C GLU A 322 -25.13 62.02 -4.44
N ASN A 323 -25.73 60.84 -4.25
CA ASN A 323 -24.96 59.62 -4.08
C ASN A 323 -24.19 59.27 -5.36
N VAL A 324 -22.90 58.93 -5.22
CA VAL A 324 -22.08 58.46 -6.36
C VAL A 324 -22.57 57.09 -6.78
N ARG A 325 -22.80 56.89 -8.07
CA ARG A 325 -23.29 55.63 -8.62
C ARG A 325 -22.30 54.50 -8.36
N PHE A 326 -22.80 53.28 -8.20
CA PHE A 326 -21.99 52.10 -7.90
C PHE A 326 -20.81 51.91 -8.88
N TRP A 327 -21.09 51.91 -10.17
CA TRP A 327 -20.06 51.70 -11.19
C TRP A 327 -19.03 52.84 -11.27
N ASP A 328 -19.42 54.07 -11.00
CA ASP A 328 -18.52 55.21 -10.93
C ASP A 328 -17.54 55.10 -9.74
N GLN A 329 -18.02 54.51 -8.63
CA GLN A 329 -17.16 54.24 -7.47
C GLN A 329 -16.23 53.07 -7.73
N ILE A 330 -16.70 51.97 -8.34
CA ILE A 330 -15.87 50.80 -8.69
C ILE A 330 -14.69 51.22 -9.58
N ASP A 331 -14.93 52.12 -10.54
CA ASP A 331 -13.88 52.65 -11.41
C ASP A 331 -12.92 53.59 -10.66
N LYS A 332 -13.44 54.55 -9.89
CA LYS A 332 -12.66 55.56 -9.19
C LYS A 332 -11.84 55.01 -7.99
N ASN A 333 -12.38 54.03 -7.29
CA ASN A 333 -11.77 53.46 -6.10
C ASN A 333 -10.77 52.34 -6.43
N LEU A 334 -10.49 52.13 -7.71
CA LEU A 334 -9.55 51.13 -8.17
C LEU A 334 -8.16 51.46 -7.61
N ASN A 335 -7.58 50.46 -6.91
CA ASN A 335 -6.25 50.59 -6.33
C ASN A 335 -5.42 49.30 -6.58
N SER A 336 -4.13 49.49 -6.70
CA SER A 336 -3.17 48.37 -6.77
C SER A 336 -1.99 48.65 -5.88
N SER A 337 -1.48 47.59 -5.26
CA SER A 337 -0.27 47.67 -4.49
C SER A 337 0.63 46.47 -4.75
N VAL A 338 1.94 46.70 -4.76
CA VAL A 338 2.96 45.69 -4.80
C VAL A 338 4.00 46.01 -3.72
N GLY A 339 4.31 45.02 -2.87
CA GLY A 339 5.23 45.25 -1.75
C GLY A 339 6.09 44.04 -1.48
N LEU A 340 7.34 44.30 -1.07
CA LEU A 340 8.26 43.30 -0.51
C LEU A 340 8.17 43.34 1.01
N TYR A 341 7.98 42.16 1.59
CA TYR A 341 7.88 41.99 3.05
C TYR A 341 9.03 41.15 3.53
N LEU A 342 9.80 41.67 4.48
CA LEU A 342 10.88 40.98 5.19
C LEU A 342 10.40 40.66 6.62
N ASN A 343 10.35 39.38 6.93
CA ASN A 343 10.06 38.93 8.29
C ASN A 343 11.28 38.21 8.88
N ILE A 344 11.79 38.68 10.00
CA ILE A 344 12.97 38.16 10.71
C ILE A 344 12.49 37.57 12.04
N PRO A 345 12.45 36.23 12.22
CA PRO A 345 12.04 35.63 13.47
C PRO A 345 13.13 35.77 14.52
N ILE A 346 12.93 36.67 15.50
CA ILE A 346 13.88 36.87 16.61
C ILE A 346 13.59 35.90 17.76
N PHE A 347 12.34 35.80 18.15
CA PHE A 347 11.87 34.88 19.21
C PHE A 347 10.43 34.45 18.93
N ASN A 348 10.20 33.16 18.78
CA ASN A 348 8.90 32.56 18.48
C ASN A 348 8.44 31.55 19.52
N LYS A 349 8.59 31.87 20.80
CA LYS A 349 8.16 31.02 21.92
C LYS A 349 8.78 29.62 21.88
N TRP A 350 10.05 29.50 21.49
CA TRP A 350 10.80 28.23 21.37
C TRP A 350 10.32 27.26 20.27
N GLN A 351 9.31 27.63 19.46
CA GLN A 351 8.70 26.77 18.49
C GLN A 351 9.71 26.22 17.44
N THR A 352 10.56 27.09 16.91
CA THR A 352 11.56 26.66 15.90
C THR A 352 12.60 25.73 16.52
N VAL A 353 13.04 25.97 17.73
CA VAL A 353 14.02 25.14 18.45
C VAL A 353 13.42 23.73 18.67
N THR A 354 12.17 23.67 19.13
CA THR A 354 11.44 22.40 19.31
C THR A 354 11.29 21.66 17.97
N MET A 355 10.92 22.35 16.88
CA MET A 355 10.78 21.74 15.56
C MET A 355 12.10 21.14 15.05
N ILE A 356 13.22 21.85 15.23
CA ILE A 356 14.56 21.35 14.88
C ILE A 356 14.91 20.13 15.74
N GLY A 357 14.64 20.20 17.06
CA GLY A 357 14.84 19.07 17.98
C GLY A 357 14.05 17.84 17.55
N THR A 358 12.75 18.00 17.27
CA THR A 358 11.88 16.92 16.79
C THR A 358 12.36 16.35 15.45
N SER A 359 12.80 17.21 14.51
CA SER A 359 13.33 16.77 13.22
C SER A 359 14.65 16.01 13.36
N LYS A 360 15.53 16.37 14.33
CA LYS A 360 16.73 15.58 14.65
C LYS A 360 16.38 14.19 15.16
N ILE A 361 15.41 14.10 16.07
CA ILE A 361 14.92 12.81 16.59
C ILE A 361 14.30 11.98 15.45
N SER A 362 13.52 12.62 14.58
CA SER A 362 12.93 11.94 13.41
C SER A 362 13.99 11.39 12.45
N LEU A 363 15.10 12.12 12.24
CA LEU A 363 16.22 11.61 11.44
C LEU A 363 16.89 10.42 12.13
N ALA A 364 17.19 10.50 13.42
CA ALA A 364 17.77 9.38 14.17
C ALA A 364 16.86 8.14 14.15
N ASN A 365 15.54 8.32 14.30
CA ASN A 365 14.58 7.24 14.17
C ASN A 365 14.56 6.60 12.77
N ALA A 366 14.68 7.41 11.71
CA ALA A 366 14.77 6.90 10.34
C ALA A 366 16.07 6.10 10.10
N GLU A 367 17.20 6.54 10.66
CA GLU A 367 18.48 5.83 10.59
C GLU A 367 18.43 4.49 11.36
N LEU A 368 17.84 4.47 12.56
CA LEU A 368 17.61 3.24 13.32
C LEU A 368 16.63 2.29 12.60
N SER A 369 15.59 2.83 11.96
CA SER A 369 14.66 2.05 11.15
C SER A 369 15.35 1.41 9.95
N LEU A 370 16.24 2.11 9.26
CA LEU A 370 17.06 1.56 8.19
C LEU A 370 17.96 0.43 8.72
N GLN A 371 18.62 0.65 9.87
CA GLN A 371 19.46 -0.38 10.47
C GLN A 371 18.65 -1.63 10.85
N ASN A 372 17.44 -1.43 11.40
CA ASN A 372 16.53 -2.53 11.72
C ASN A 372 16.09 -3.29 10.46
N THR A 373 15.78 -2.58 9.37
CA THR A 373 15.43 -3.21 8.08
C THR A 373 16.58 -4.05 7.53
N LYS A 374 17.83 -3.57 7.61
CA LYS A 374 19.04 -4.33 7.24
C LYS A 374 19.21 -5.58 8.08
N ASN A 375 19.06 -5.46 9.40
CA ASN A 375 19.17 -6.59 10.33
C ASN A 375 18.07 -7.62 10.06
N GLN A 376 16.84 -7.17 9.79
CA GLN A 376 15.72 -8.04 9.46
C GLN A 376 15.95 -8.78 8.13
N LEU A 377 16.47 -8.11 7.10
CA LEU A 377 16.82 -8.73 5.82
C LEU A 377 17.88 -9.81 6.03
N LEU A 378 18.97 -9.50 6.78
CA LEU A 378 20.01 -10.46 7.09
C LEU A 378 19.45 -11.69 7.84
N LYS A 379 18.64 -11.45 8.88
CA LYS A 379 17.99 -12.51 9.65
C LYS A 379 17.10 -13.39 8.76
N THR A 380 16.30 -12.77 7.87
CA THR A 380 15.42 -13.51 6.97
C THR A 380 16.20 -14.36 5.98
N ILE A 381 17.32 -13.87 5.44
CA ILE A 381 18.19 -14.64 4.54
C ILE A 381 18.88 -15.78 5.28
N GLN A 382 19.39 -15.52 6.49
CA GLN A 382 19.99 -16.57 7.35
C GLN A 382 18.98 -17.66 7.66
N GLN A 383 17.74 -17.30 8.00
CA GLN A 383 16.67 -18.25 8.27
C GLN A 383 16.31 -19.04 7.01
N ALA A 384 16.10 -18.35 5.87
CA ALA A 384 15.79 -19.01 4.60
C ALA A 384 16.88 -20.00 4.17
N TYR A 385 18.15 -19.66 4.39
CA TYR A 385 19.28 -20.54 4.11
C TYR A 385 19.30 -21.78 5.02
N ALA A 386 19.10 -21.58 6.34
CA ALA A 386 19.02 -22.67 7.30
C ALA A 386 17.85 -23.60 7.00
N ASP A 387 16.68 -23.02 6.68
CA ASP A 387 15.48 -23.76 6.31
C ASP A 387 15.69 -24.57 5.02
N ALA A 388 16.31 -23.99 4.01
CA ALA A 388 16.59 -24.67 2.74
C ALA A 388 17.54 -25.87 2.95
N ARG A 389 18.58 -25.69 3.77
CA ARG A 389 19.50 -26.77 4.13
C ARG A 389 18.82 -27.90 4.94
N ALA A 390 17.96 -27.49 5.89
CA ALA A 390 17.19 -28.45 6.67
C ALA A 390 16.18 -29.20 5.78
N ALA A 391 15.53 -28.53 4.85
CA ALA A 391 14.60 -29.15 3.91
C ALA A 391 15.30 -30.15 2.96
N LEU A 392 16.50 -29.85 2.46
CA LEU A 392 17.30 -30.76 1.68
C LEU A 392 17.64 -32.03 2.48
N ASN A 393 18.18 -31.88 3.70
CA ASN A 393 18.53 -32.99 4.55
C ASN A 393 17.29 -33.86 4.89
N ARG A 394 16.14 -33.23 5.10
CA ARG A 394 14.87 -33.92 5.34
C ARG A 394 14.44 -34.70 4.10
N TYR A 395 14.53 -34.10 2.91
CA TYR A 395 14.22 -34.77 1.65
C TYR A 395 15.08 -36.00 1.45
N ASP A 396 16.41 -35.89 1.58
CA ASP A 396 17.35 -37.01 1.43
C ASP A 396 17.10 -38.14 2.45
N ALA A 397 16.81 -37.80 3.71
CA ALA A 397 16.47 -38.77 4.74
C ALA A 397 15.14 -39.47 4.47
N SER A 398 14.11 -38.71 4.06
CA SER A 398 12.79 -39.24 3.73
C SER A 398 12.84 -40.15 2.49
N GLN A 399 13.65 -39.79 1.47
CA GLN A 399 13.84 -40.63 0.29
C GLN A 399 14.43 -42.01 0.69
N LYS A 400 15.50 -42.01 1.48
CA LYS A 400 16.10 -43.27 1.97
C LYS A 400 15.13 -44.09 2.82
N ALA A 401 14.28 -43.43 3.62
CA ALA A 401 13.26 -44.10 4.42
C ALA A 401 12.20 -44.77 3.54
N VAL A 402 11.72 -44.05 2.51
CA VAL A 402 10.73 -44.59 1.55
C VAL A 402 11.31 -45.78 0.80
N ASP A 403 12.54 -45.68 0.28
CA ASP A 403 13.19 -46.78 -0.46
C ASP A 403 13.28 -48.04 0.41
N ALA A 404 13.76 -47.92 1.66
CA ALA A 404 13.88 -49.05 2.59
C ALA A 404 12.53 -49.63 3.03
N LEU A 405 11.53 -48.77 3.30
CA LEU A 405 10.19 -49.20 3.73
C LEU A 405 9.38 -49.79 2.56
N ALA A 406 9.55 -49.32 1.32
CA ALA A 406 8.96 -49.93 0.16
C ALA A 406 9.44 -51.37 -0.09
N GLU A 407 10.74 -51.59 0.01
CA GLU A 407 11.33 -52.94 -0.06
C GLU A 407 10.81 -53.81 1.08
N SER A 408 10.85 -53.31 2.32
CA SER A 408 10.35 -54.03 3.51
C SER A 408 8.87 -54.40 3.38
N PHE A 409 8.03 -53.46 2.85
CA PHE A 409 6.62 -53.75 2.63
C PHE A 409 6.41 -54.82 1.55
N THR A 410 7.18 -54.79 0.47
CA THR A 410 7.15 -55.86 -0.57
C THR A 410 7.39 -57.23 0.00
N TYR A 411 8.41 -57.43 0.86
CA TYR A 411 8.64 -58.69 1.54
C TYR A 411 7.52 -59.07 2.52
N THR A 412 6.97 -58.09 3.25
CA THR A 412 5.86 -58.32 4.19
C THR A 412 4.61 -58.72 3.44
N GLN A 413 4.32 -58.11 2.29
CA GLN A 413 3.20 -58.45 1.42
C GLN A 413 3.33 -59.89 0.90
N GLN A 414 4.50 -60.28 0.38
CA GLN A 414 4.74 -61.67 -0.09
C GLN A 414 4.54 -62.68 1.04
N LYS A 415 5.02 -62.44 2.25
CA LYS A 415 4.80 -63.28 3.42
C LYS A 415 3.32 -63.35 3.81
N PHE A 416 2.61 -62.24 3.75
CA PHE A 416 1.18 -62.18 4.05
C PHE A 416 0.38 -62.98 3.04
N ASP A 417 0.73 -62.91 1.76
CA ASP A 417 0.06 -63.64 0.67
C ASP A 417 0.15 -65.17 0.80
N VAL A 418 1.25 -65.67 1.44
CA VAL A 418 1.43 -67.07 1.73
C VAL A 418 1.07 -67.48 3.16
N GLY A 419 0.50 -66.54 3.95
CA GLY A 419 0.01 -66.78 5.31
C GLY A 419 1.09 -66.84 6.38
N MET A 420 2.32 -66.37 6.12
CA MET A 420 3.43 -66.40 7.06
C MET A 420 3.46 -65.23 8.07
N VAL A 421 2.69 -64.14 7.83
CA VAL A 421 2.50 -63.01 8.73
C VAL A 421 1.03 -62.72 8.89
N ASN A 422 0.64 -62.07 9.99
CA ASN A 422 -0.74 -61.71 10.28
C ASN A 422 -1.12 -60.35 9.64
N SER A 423 -2.43 -60.01 9.68
CA SER A 423 -2.94 -58.76 9.14
C SER A 423 -2.45 -57.52 9.91
N VAL A 424 -2.05 -57.66 11.17
CA VAL A 424 -1.55 -56.53 11.97
C VAL A 424 -0.17 -56.11 11.45
N ASP A 425 0.71 -57.09 11.25
CA ASP A 425 2.07 -56.83 10.72
C ASP A 425 2.05 -56.28 9.32
N TYR A 426 1.12 -56.75 8.46
CA TYR A 426 0.91 -56.26 7.11
C TYR A 426 0.44 -54.79 7.14
N ASN A 427 -0.57 -54.48 7.94
CA ASN A 427 -1.10 -53.12 8.05
C ASN A 427 -0.10 -52.16 8.70
N ASP A 428 0.69 -52.58 9.66
CA ASP A 428 1.75 -51.80 10.26
C ASP A 428 2.83 -51.40 9.22
N ALA A 429 3.32 -52.38 8.46
CA ALA A 429 4.31 -52.13 7.40
C ALA A 429 3.75 -51.21 6.31
N LYS A 430 2.50 -51.40 5.93
CA LYS A 430 1.77 -50.52 4.96
C LYS A 430 1.65 -49.10 5.47
N ASN A 431 1.20 -48.93 6.73
CA ASN A 431 1.01 -47.61 7.32
C ASN A 431 2.35 -46.87 7.50
N LYS A 432 3.42 -47.57 7.81
CA LYS A 432 4.78 -47.00 7.87
C LYS A 432 5.24 -46.50 6.51
N LEU A 433 5.05 -47.28 5.45
CA LEU A 433 5.38 -46.86 4.09
C LEU A 433 4.56 -45.63 3.66
N MET A 434 3.25 -45.64 3.90
CA MET A 434 2.38 -44.53 3.59
C MET A 434 2.79 -43.25 4.28
N LYS A 435 3.09 -43.35 5.59
CA LYS A 435 3.59 -42.17 6.35
C LYS A 435 4.90 -41.66 5.76
N ALA A 436 5.87 -42.54 5.48
CA ALA A 436 7.14 -42.14 4.90
C ALA A 436 6.96 -41.49 3.50
N THR A 437 6.05 -42.00 2.68
CA THR A 437 5.72 -41.40 1.36
C THR A 437 5.13 -40.03 1.52
N SER A 438 4.20 -39.83 2.46
CA SER A 438 3.62 -38.50 2.75
C SER A 438 4.69 -37.53 3.27
N ASP A 439 5.58 -37.99 4.17
CA ASP A 439 6.70 -37.20 4.71
C ASP A 439 7.68 -36.79 3.58
N LEU A 440 7.94 -37.69 2.62
CA LEU A 440 8.79 -37.42 1.44
C LEU A 440 8.16 -36.38 0.53
N LEU A 441 6.84 -36.48 0.24
CA LEU A 441 6.13 -35.50 -0.55
C LEU A 441 6.21 -34.12 0.10
N GLN A 442 5.94 -34.04 1.39
CA GLN A 442 6.06 -32.79 2.13
C GLN A 442 7.47 -32.21 2.06
N ALA A 443 8.49 -33.04 2.28
CA ALA A 443 9.90 -32.62 2.24
C ALA A 443 10.31 -32.15 0.83
N LYS A 444 9.84 -32.80 -0.26
CA LYS A 444 10.07 -32.41 -1.66
C LYS A 444 9.55 -30.99 -1.93
N TYR A 445 8.28 -30.71 -1.60
CA TYR A 445 7.67 -29.41 -1.86
C TYR A 445 8.25 -28.31 -0.96
N GLU A 446 8.56 -28.63 0.31
CA GLU A 446 9.24 -27.72 1.21
C GLU A 446 10.62 -27.34 0.68
N TYR A 447 11.42 -28.31 0.21
CA TYR A 447 12.73 -28.04 -0.37
C TYR A 447 12.65 -27.12 -1.62
N VAL A 448 11.76 -27.43 -2.55
CA VAL A 448 11.54 -26.60 -3.74
C VAL A 448 11.19 -25.18 -3.34
N PHE A 449 10.25 -25.00 -2.40
CA PHE A 449 9.84 -23.69 -1.93
C PHE A 449 11.00 -22.90 -1.30
N ARG A 450 11.76 -23.52 -0.39
CA ARG A 450 12.86 -22.84 0.31
C ARG A 450 13.97 -22.39 -0.65
N ILE A 451 14.26 -23.16 -1.68
CA ILE A 451 15.21 -22.74 -2.71
C ILE A 451 14.65 -21.59 -3.54
N LYS A 452 13.38 -21.61 -3.94
CA LYS A 452 12.77 -20.50 -4.68
C LYS A 452 12.74 -19.21 -3.87
N VAL A 453 12.57 -19.29 -2.54
CA VAL A 453 12.71 -18.13 -1.65
C VAL A 453 14.14 -17.56 -1.66
N LEU A 454 15.17 -18.40 -1.63
CA LEU A 454 16.56 -17.94 -1.76
C LEU A 454 16.85 -17.32 -3.12
N ASP A 455 16.35 -17.93 -4.20
CA ASP A 455 16.46 -17.40 -5.55
C ASP A 455 15.78 -16.02 -5.68
N PHE A 456 14.63 -15.86 -5.05
CA PHE A 456 13.93 -14.57 -5.00
C PHE A 456 14.77 -13.47 -4.32
N TYR A 457 15.42 -13.76 -3.19
CA TYR A 457 16.33 -12.79 -2.54
C TYR A 457 17.56 -12.47 -3.39
N GLN A 458 17.93 -13.35 -4.34
CA GLN A 458 18.99 -13.10 -5.32
C GLN A 458 18.49 -12.31 -6.56
N GLY A 459 17.19 -11.98 -6.64
CA GLY A 459 16.57 -11.27 -7.76
C GLY A 459 16.20 -12.15 -8.94
N LYS A 460 16.17 -13.49 -8.78
CA LYS A 460 15.68 -14.40 -9.81
C LYS A 460 14.14 -14.41 -9.82
N PRO A 461 13.50 -14.62 -10.97
CA PRO A 461 12.05 -14.71 -11.06
C PRO A 461 11.50 -15.94 -10.33
N LEU A 462 10.29 -15.80 -9.76
CA LEU A 462 9.55 -16.91 -9.15
C LEU A 462 8.87 -17.74 -10.25
N THR A 463 9.58 -18.75 -10.77
CA THR A 463 9.07 -19.72 -11.75
C THR A 463 9.25 -21.13 -11.22
N LEU A 464 8.41 -22.08 -11.66
CA LEU A 464 8.51 -23.50 -11.31
C LEU A 464 9.16 -24.35 -12.41
N LYS A 465 9.56 -23.69 -13.49
CA LYS A 465 10.30 -24.31 -14.61
C LYS A 465 11.78 -24.27 -14.35
#